data_be02bc5a9af9412bfb72f1525ff40946
#
_entry.id   be02bc5a9af9412bfb72f1525ff40946
#
_cell.length_a   1.000
_cell.length_b   1.000
_cell.length_c   1.000
_cell.angle_alpha   90.00
_cell.angle_beta   90.00
_cell.angle_gamma   90.00
#
_symmetry.space_group_name_H-M   'P 1'
#
loop_
_entity.id
_entity.type
_entity.pdbx_description
1 polymer ?
#
loop_
_entity_poly.entity_id
_entity_poly.type
_entity_poly.pdbx_seq_one_letter_code
_entity_poly.pdbx_strand_id
1 'polypeptide(L)'
;KKLRCMDLSLDEIKTLLSYGDFGKIVDALRRIEKNADDKIAELQKAKERIARARTYYESKLREEPPANGPFVKRLPERIILLSDSVQTPTLDNLWNYHRHFFKQLPEDLREKFSFEDLAGIYESEGRQRLFAVCTRYEPTDGIVRLPQGNYLCADCTEETRRQTTERLTETAQTEYKVTPGFALQLVVVSGILQWNYQAEVFISE
;
A
#
# COMPACT_ATOMS: atom_id res chain seq x y z
N LYS A 1 -12.80 -42.27 1.49
CA LYS A 1 -11.49 -41.80 0.92
C LYS A 1 -11.67 -40.70 -0.11
N LYS A 2 -12.65 -40.79 -1.06
CA LYS A 2 -12.80 -39.77 -2.14
C LYS A 2 -13.17 -38.34 -1.62
N LEU A 3 -13.97 -38.21 -0.59
CA LEU A 3 -14.38 -36.90 -0.05
C LEU A 3 -13.27 -36.18 0.73
N ARG A 4 -12.28 -36.91 1.24
CA ARG A 4 -11.08 -36.31 1.87
C ARG A 4 -10.15 -35.60 0.86
N CYS A 5 -10.20 -35.99 -0.41
CA CYS A 5 -9.41 -35.33 -1.46
C CYS A 5 -10.01 -33.97 -1.87
N MET A 6 -11.17 -33.59 -1.36
CA MET A 6 -11.85 -32.32 -1.62
C MET A 6 -11.59 -31.29 -0.52
N ASP A 7 -10.64 -31.54 0.38
CA ASP A 7 -10.30 -30.68 1.53
C ASP A 7 -11.49 -30.37 2.46
N LEU A 8 -12.47 -31.30 2.54
CA LEU A 8 -13.64 -31.17 3.38
C LEU A 8 -13.34 -31.60 4.82
N SER A 9 -13.87 -30.84 5.76
CA SER A 9 -13.88 -31.19 7.17
C SER A 9 -14.74 -32.44 7.42
N LEU A 10 -14.48 -33.15 8.53
CA LEU A 10 -15.28 -34.33 8.91
C LEU A 10 -16.74 -34.01 9.07
N ASP A 11 -17.10 -32.82 9.54
CA ASP A 11 -18.47 -32.40 9.76
C ASP A 11 -19.19 -32.08 8.44
N GLU A 12 -18.49 -31.47 7.48
CA GLU A 12 -19.00 -31.28 6.11
C GLU A 12 -19.25 -32.63 5.43
N ILE A 13 -18.32 -33.58 5.58
CA ILE A 13 -18.50 -34.96 5.05
C ILE A 13 -19.70 -35.65 5.67
N LYS A 14 -19.88 -35.57 7.00
CA LYS A 14 -21.05 -36.14 7.68
C LYS A 14 -22.35 -35.52 7.20
N THR A 15 -22.35 -34.19 7.03
CA THR A 15 -23.50 -33.45 6.54
C THR A 15 -23.87 -33.87 5.12
N LEU A 16 -22.89 -33.96 4.22
CA LEU A 16 -23.12 -34.44 2.85
C LEU A 16 -23.67 -35.88 2.80
N LEU A 17 -23.15 -36.76 3.66
CA LEU A 17 -23.59 -38.14 3.73
C LEU A 17 -25.01 -38.32 4.37
N SER A 18 -25.46 -37.31 5.11
CA SER A 18 -26.83 -37.32 5.70
C SER A 18 -27.91 -36.88 4.72
N TYR A 19 -27.54 -36.29 3.57
CA TYR A 19 -28.48 -35.87 2.55
C TYR A 19 -29.02 -37.11 1.78
N GLY A 20 -30.30 -37.38 1.90
CA GLY A 20 -30.99 -38.39 1.08
C GLY A 20 -31.46 -37.87 -0.30
N ASP A 21 -31.12 -36.64 -0.66
CA ASP A 21 -31.56 -35.92 -1.86
C ASP A 21 -30.37 -35.43 -2.65
N PHE A 22 -30.27 -35.83 -3.90
CA PHE A 22 -29.19 -35.43 -4.81
C PHE A 22 -29.15 -33.92 -5.04
N GLY A 23 -30.30 -33.21 -5.06
CA GLY A 23 -30.35 -31.76 -5.20
C GLY A 23 -29.61 -31.05 -4.08
N LYS A 24 -29.86 -31.49 -2.83
CA LYS A 24 -29.14 -30.93 -1.66
C LYS A 24 -27.62 -31.19 -1.69
N ILE A 25 -27.23 -32.36 -2.20
CA ILE A 25 -25.83 -32.70 -2.37
C ILE A 25 -25.18 -31.75 -3.39
N VAL A 26 -25.83 -31.54 -4.54
CA VAL A 26 -25.33 -30.62 -5.59
C VAL A 26 -25.20 -29.19 -5.07
N ASP A 27 -26.21 -28.69 -4.34
CA ASP A 27 -26.14 -27.32 -3.79
C ASP A 27 -25.07 -27.16 -2.71
N ALA A 28 -24.82 -28.19 -1.92
CA ALA A 28 -23.73 -28.20 -0.96
C ALA A 28 -22.36 -28.19 -1.67
N LEU A 29 -22.17 -28.99 -2.72
CA LEU A 29 -20.96 -29.02 -3.50
C LEU A 29 -20.69 -27.67 -4.20
N ARG A 30 -21.70 -27.04 -4.77
CA ARG A 30 -21.57 -25.67 -5.34
C ARG A 30 -21.10 -24.65 -4.33
N ARG A 31 -21.60 -24.70 -3.07
CA ARG A 31 -21.13 -23.80 -2.00
C ARG A 31 -19.67 -24.05 -1.64
N ILE A 32 -19.28 -25.33 -1.58
CA ILE A 32 -17.89 -25.71 -1.29
C ILE A 32 -16.96 -25.25 -2.41
N GLU A 33 -17.35 -25.45 -3.67
CA GLU A 33 -16.62 -24.98 -4.83
C GLU A 33 -16.44 -23.45 -4.80
N LYS A 34 -17.51 -22.69 -4.53
CA LYS A 34 -17.44 -21.24 -4.36
C LYS A 34 -16.47 -20.82 -3.24
N ASN A 35 -16.52 -21.49 -2.09
CA ASN A 35 -15.60 -21.20 -0.99
C ASN A 35 -14.14 -21.49 -1.37
N ALA A 36 -13.89 -22.52 -2.17
CA ALA A 36 -12.55 -22.82 -2.70
C ALA A 36 -12.09 -21.72 -3.68
N ASP A 37 -12.97 -21.24 -4.56
CA ASP A 37 -12.69 -20.14 -5.47
C ASP A 37 -12.35 -18.85 -4.71
N ASP A 38 -13.11 -18.53 -3.66
CA ASP A 38 -12.85 -17.37 -2.80
C ASP A 38 -11.46 -17.47 -2.13
N LYS A 39 -11.11 -18.67 -1.60
CA LYS A 39 -9.75 -18.93 -1.05
C LYS A 39 -8.66 -18.81 -2.08
N ILE A 40 -8.86 -19.29 -3.30
CA ILE A 40 -7.91 -19.17 -4.41
C ILE A 40 -7.68 -17.70 -4.72
N ALA A 41 -8.75 -16.90 -4.81
CA ALA A 41 -8.65 -15.47 -5.04
C ALA A 41 -7.88 -14.74 -3.91
N GLU A 42 -8.10 -15.08 -2.65
CA GLU A 42 -7.36 -14.55 -1.51
C GLU A 42 -5.86 -14.92 -1.56
N LEU A 43 -5.57 -16.19 -1.86
CA LEU A 43 -4.18 -16.66 -1.99
C LEU A 43 -3.46 -16.02 -3.18
N GLN A 44 -4.14 -15.77 -4.28
CA GLN A 44 -3.59 -15.03 -5.42
C GLN A 44 -3.22 -13.60 -5.04
N LYS A 45 -4.11 -12.88 -4.33
CA LYS A 45 -3.82 -11.54 -3.80
C LYS A 45 -2.65 -11.55 -2.81
N ALA A 46 -2.55 -12.57 -1.95
CA ALA A 46 -1.43 -12.72 -1.03
C ALA A 46 -0.10 -12.97 -1.78
N LYS A 47 -0.11 -13.84 -2.81
CA LYS A 47 1.04 -14.11 -3.67
C LYS A 47 1.54 -12.85 -4.39
N GLU A 48 0.62 -12.02 -4.90
CA GLU A 48 0.98 -10.76 -5.54
C GLU A 48 1.65 -9.79 -4.56
N ARG A 49 1.13 -9.68 -3.32
CA ARG A 49 1.76 -8.86 -2.26
C ARG A 49 3.17 -9.36 -1.94
N ILE A 50 3.33 -10.67 -1.76
CA ILE A 50 4.65 -11.28 -1.50
C ILE A 50 5.61 -11.02 -2.67
N ALA A 51 5.14 -11.14 -3.92
CA ALA A 51 5.96 -10.88 -5.10
C ALA A 51 6.42 -9.42 -5.16
N ARG A 52 5.55 -8.45 -4.85
CA ARG A 52 5.92 -7.03 -4.76
C ARG A 52 6.96 -6.77 -3.68
N ALA A 53 6.73 -7.30 -2.47
CA ALA A 53 7.70 -7.18 -1.38
C ALA A 53 9.06 -7.77 -1.75
N ARG A 54 9.07 -8.97 -2.36
CA ARG A 54 10.30 -9.60 -2.84
C ARG A 54 11.03 -8.73 -3.86
N THR A 55 10.33 -8.23 -4.88
CA THR A 55 10.92 -7.36 -5.90
C THR A 55 11.52 -6.10 -5.29
N TYR A 56 10.84 -5.50 -4.31
CA TYR A 56 11.36 -4.35 -3.56
C TYR A 56 12.67 -4.69 -2.85
N TYR A 57 12.75 -5.80 -2.10
CA TYR A 57 13.98 -6.18 -1.41
C TYR A 57 15.09 -6.62 -2.38
N GLU A 58 14.75 -7.29 -3.49
CA GLU A 58 15.71 -7.61 -4.54
C GLU A 58 16.30 -6.35 -5.20
N SER A 59 15.51 -5.29 -5.37
CA SER A 59 16.03 -4.01 -5.84
C SER A 59 16.98 -3.38 -4.82
N LYS A 60 16.64 -3.41 -3.54
CA LYS A 60 17.50 -2.91 -2.46
C LYS A 60 18.81 -3.69 -2.31
N LEU A 61 18.82 -4.98 -2.59
CA LEU A 61 20.06 -5.78 -2.60
C LEU A 61 21.00 -5.41 -3.76
N ARG A 62 20.47 -4.87 -4.86
CA ARG A 62 21.24 -4.46 -6.05
C ARG A 62 21.64 -2.99 -6.02
N GLU A 63 20.93 -2.19 -5.24
CA GLU A 63 21.29 -0.79 -5.03
C GLU A 63 22.58 -0.77 -4.20
N GLU A 64 23.62 -0.11 -4.71
CA GLU A 64 24.73 0.33 -3.86
C GLU A 64 24.15 1.15 -2.70
N PRO A 65 24.67 1.01 -1.46
CA PRO A 65 24.20 1.84 -0.37
C PRO A 65 24.17 3.29 -0.84
N PRO A 66 23.04 4.01 -0.70
CA PRO A 66 22.93 5.35 -1.23
C PRO A 66 24.12 6.17 -0.73
N ALA A 67 24.81 6.83 -1.64
CA ALA A 67 25.81 7.80 -1.27
C ALA A 67 25.17 8.72 -0.23
N ASN A 68 25.82 8.92 0.92
CA ASN A 68 25.30 9.66 2.06
C ASN A 68 24.87 11.08 1.63
N GLY A 69 23.72 11.21 0.99
CA GLY A 69 23.22 12.49 0.50
C GLY A 69 21.96 12.39 -0.36
N PRO A 70 21.41 13.54 -0.76
CA PRO A 70 20.29 13.60 -1.69
C PRO A 70 20.66 13.04 -3.08
N PHE A 71 19.70 12.39 -3.72
CA PHE A 71 19.82 11.87 -5.09
C PHE A 71 18.55 12.17 -5.89
N VAL A 72 18.69 12.26 -7.21
CA VAL A 72 17.56 12.49 -8.10
C VAL A 72 17.05 11.16 -8.63
N LYS A 73 15.72 10.95 -8.54
CA LYS A 73 15.03 9.77 -9.05
C LYS A 73 13.87 10.19 -9.94
N ARG A 74 13.80 9.61 -11.15
CA ARG A 74 12.63 9.78 -12.00
C ARG A 74 11.54 8.81 -11.58
N LEU A 75 10.38 9.34 -11.20
CA LEU A 75 9.23 8.57 -10.72
C LEU A 75 8.06 8.69 -11.69
N PRO A 76 7.27 7.62 -11.87
CA PRO A 76 6.03 7.67 -12.64
C PRO A 76 4.98 8.51 -11.91
N GLU A 77 3.91 8.84 -12.61
CA GLU A 77 2.71 9.37 -11.98
C GLU A 77 2.19 8.39 -10.91
N ARG A 78 1.83 8.92 -9.74
CA ARG A 78 1.27 8.14 -8.63
C ARG A 78 -0.02 8.78 -8.16
N ILE A 79 -0.98 7.95 -7.85
CA ILE A 79 -2.23 8.40 -7.26
C ILE A 79 -2.20 8.07 -5.78
N ILE A 80 -2.49 9.03 -4.95
CA ILE A 80 -2.57 8.86 -3.49
C ILE A 80 -3.96 9.24 -2.98
N LEU A 81 -4.40 8.58 -1.93
CA LEU A 81 -5.55 8.96 -1.14
C LEU A 81 -5.06 9.58 0.16
N LEU A 82 -5.47 10.83 0.41
CA LEU A 82 -5.17 11.54 1.66
C LEU A 82 -6.17 11.17 2.75
N SER A 83 -5.69 11.06 3.98
CA SER A 83 -6.54 10.87 5.16
C SER A 83 -7.51 12.06 5.33
N ASP A 84 -8.75 11.78 5.70
CA ASP A 84 -9.76 12.77 6.07
C ASP A 84 -9.55 13.36 7.48
N SER A 85 -8.84 12.64 8.34
CA SER A 85 -8.58 13.05 9.71
C SER A 85 -7.38 14.00 9.80
N VAL A 86 -7.53 15.02 10.62
CA VAL A 86 -6.47 16.01 10.97
C VAL A 86 -5.50 15.43 12.03
N GLN A 87 -5.54 14.12 12.28
CA GLN A 87 -4.67 13.50 13.26
C GLN A 87 -3.20 13.64 12.85
N THR A 88 -2.37 13.99 13.81
CA THR A 88 -0.92 14.02 13.61
C THR A 88 -0.47 12.64 13.14
N PRO A 89 0.22 12.55 12.00
CA PRO A 89 0.70 11.28 11.50
C PRO A 89 1.70 10.66 12.49
N THR A 90 1.35 9.51 13.05
CA THR A 90 2.22 8.74 13.95
C THR A 90 2.41 7.33 13.39
N LEU A 91 3.46 6.66 13.82
CA LEU A 91 3.71 5.27 13.47
C LEU A 91 2.52 4.36 13.80
N ASP A 92 1.89 4.56 14.95
CA ASP A 92 0.72 3.76 15.35
C ASP A 92 -0.44 3.88 14.35
N ASN A 93 -0.59 5.06 13.73
CA ASN A 93 -1.59 5.26 12.68
C ASN A 93 -1.17 4.56 11.37
N LEU A 94 0.11 4.49 11.05
CA LEU A 94 0.62 3.79 9.88
C LEU A 94 0.44 2.27 9.97
N TRP A 95 0.56 1.66 11.14
CA TRP A 95 0.29 0.23 11.35
C TRP A 95 -1.13 -0.19 10.97
N ASN A 96 -2.09 0.72 11.14
CA ASN A 96 -3.49 0.49 10.82
C ASN A 96 -3.95 1.22 9.55
N TYR A 97 -3.02 1.69 8.71
CA TYR A 97 -3.33 2.60 7.61
C TYR A 97 -4.33 2.02 6.60
N HIS A 98 -4.19 0.76 6.19
CA HIS A 98 -5.17 0.13 5.30
C HIS A 98 -6.58 0.19 5.88
N ARG A 99 -6.72 -0.17 7.17
CA ARG A 99 -8.01 -0.13 7.86
C ARG A 99 -8.55 1.30 7.94
N HIS A 100 -7.67 2.28 8.19
CA HIS A 100 -8.04 3.69 8.26
C HIS A 100 -8.58 4.18 6.90
N PHE A 101 -7.84 3.97 5.83
CA PHE A 101 -8.26 4.41 4.49
C PHE A 101 -9.50 3.69 3.98
N PHE A 102 -9.66 2.39 4.22
CA PHE A 102 -10.90 1.69 3.88
C PHE A 102 -12.11 2.17 4.69
N LYS A 103 -11.93 2.60 5.94
CA LYS A 103 -13.03 3.12 6.77
C LYS A 103 -13.53 4.49 6.29
N GLN A 104 -12.65 5.36 5.80
CA GLN A 104 -13.06 6.67 5.29
C GLN A 104 -13.77 6.58 3.93
N LEU A 105 -13.56 5.51 3.17
CA LEU A 105 -14.24 5.31 1.89
C LEU A 105 -15.70 4.89 2.11
N PRO A 106 -16.65 5.44 1.30
CA PRO A 106 -18.01 4.92 1.20
C PRO A 106 -18.02 3.42 0.90
N GLU A 107 -19.02 2.70 1.40
CA GLU A 107 -19.07 1.22 1.27
C GLU A 107 -19.02 0.73 -0.18
N ASP A 108 -19.73 1.41 -1.07
CA ASP A 108 -19.78 1.12 -2.51
C ASP A 108 -18.45 1.37 -3.25
N LEU A 109 -17.54 2.15 -2.66
CA LEU A 109 -16.21 2.41 -3.22
C LEU A 109 -15.12 1.49 -2.66
N ARG A 110 -15.31 0.86 -1.51
CA ARG A 110 -14.25 0.05 -0.86
C ARG A 110 -13.70 -1.06 -1.75
N GLU A 111 -14.57 -1.75 -2.49
CA GLU A 111 -14.15 -2.82 -3.40
C GLU A 111 -13.43 -2.30 -4.66
N LYS A 112 -13.58 -1.01 -4.97
CA LYS A 112 -12.97 -0.35 -6.13
C LYS A 112 -11.59 0.21 -5.82
N PHE A 113 -11.20 0.24 -4.55
CA PHE A 113 -9.89 0.71 -4.11
C PHE A 113 -8.95 -0.44 -3.82
N SER A 114 -7.68 -0.22 -4.13
CA SER A 114 -6.58 -1.08 -3.72
C SER A 114 -5.36 -0.22 -3.47
N PHE A 115 -4.63 -0.52 -2.41
CA PHE A 115 -3.46 0.26 -2.00
C PHE A 115 -2.18 -0.57 -2.13
N GLU A 116 -1.07 0.12 -2.40
CA GLU A 116 0.27 -0.45 -2.25
C GLU A 116 0.65 -0.53 -0.77
N ASP A 117 1.70 -1.30 -0.49
CA ASP A 117 2.32 -1.33 0.84
C ASP A 117 3.19 -0.07 1.11
N LEU A 118 2.90 1.01 0.41
CA LEU A 118 3.52 2.33 0.55
C LEU A 118 2.51 3.32 1.12
N ALA A 119 2.88 3.92 2.22
CA ALA A 119 2.13 4.97 2.86
C ALA A 119 3.09 6.06 3.34
N GLY A 120 2.57 7.12 3.89
CA GLY A 120 3.43 8.15 4.44
C GLY A 120 2.69 9.40 4.85
N ILE A 121 3.45 10.48 4.90
CA ILE A 121 2.99 11.81 5.22
C ILE A 121 3.15 12.66 3.97
N TYR A 122 2.05 13.27 3.55
CA TYR A 122 1.99 14.31 2.53
C TYR A 122 1.96 15.66 3.23
N GLU A 123 2.89 16.52 2.89
CA GLU A 123 2.97 17.88 3.41
C GLU A 123 2.81 18.87 2.27
N SER A 124 1.85 19.78 2.41
CA SER A 124 1.62 20.88 1.49
C SER A 124 1.01 22.07 2.24
N GLU A 125 1.44 23.29 1.92
CA GLU A 125 0.94 24.53 2.55
C GLU A 125 1.02 24.51 4.09
N GLY A 126 2.05 23.88 4.65
CA GLY A 126 2.26 23.74 6.10
C GLY A 126 1.29 22.77 6.79
N ARG A 127 0.51 22.00 6.03
CA ARG A 127 -0.40 20.97 6.54
C ARG A 127 0.14 19.59 6.24
N GLN A 128 0.05 18.71 7.23
CA GLN A 128 0.45 17.32 7.09
C GLN A 128 -0.78 16.40 7.14
N ARG A 129 -0.83 15.45 6.22
CA ARG A 129 -1.87 14.41 6.17
C ARG A 129 -1.23 13.06 5.86
N LEU A 130 -1.77 11.99 6.44
CA LEU A 130 -1.41 10.64 6.01
C LEU A 130 -1.87 10.41 4.59
N PHE A 131 -1.14 9.58 3.85
CA PHE A 131 -1.55 9.11 2.54
C PHE A 131 -1.28 7.62 2.34
N ALA A 132 -2.06 7.01 1.45
CA ALA A 132 -1.80 5.68 0.90
C ALA A 132 -1.69 5.77 -0.62
N VAL A 133 -0.76 5.01 -1.21
CA VAL A 133 -0.62 4.94 -2.67
C VAL A 133 -1.67 3.98 -3.22
N CYS A 134 -2.45 4.44 -4.20
CA CYS A 134 -3.52 3.67 -4.82
C CYS A 134 -2.99 2.90 -6.04
N THR A 135 -3.26 1.60 -6.09
CA THR A 135 -3.07 0.77 -7.30
C THR A 135 -4.34 0.68 -8.13
N ARG A 136 -5.49 0.83 -7.49
CA ARG A 136 -6.80 0.95 -8.11
C ARG A 136 -7.61 1.97 -7.33
N TYR A 137 -8.31 2.84 -8.01
CA TYR A 137 -9.09 3.92 -7.40
C TYR A 137 -10.26 4.34 -8.29
N GLU A 138 -11.22 5.04 -7.68
CA GLU A 138 -12.26 5.82 -8.33
C GLU A 138 -12.15 7.28 -7.87
N PRO A 139 -12.57 8.25 -8.68
CA PRO A 139 -12.59 9.65 -8.27
C PRO A 139 -13.41 9.84 -6.99
N THR A 140 -12.78 10.37 -5.96
CA THR A 140 -13.41 10.71 -4.67
C THR A 140 -12.61 11.80 -3.98
N ASP A 141 -13.18 12.39 -2.93
CA ASP A 141 -12.49 13.38 -2.12
C ASP A 141 -11.21 12.80 -1.50
N GLY A 142 -10.16 13.62 -1.43
CA GLY A 142 -8.87 13.21 -0.89
C GLY A 142 -7.93 12.53 -1.91
N ILE A 143 -8.38 12.25 -3.13
CA ILE A 143 -7.49 11.78 -4.20
C ILE A 143 -6.59 12.93 -4.65
N VAL A 144 -5.29 12.66 -4.68
CA VAL A 144 -4.26 13.57 -5.20
C VAL A 144 -3.41 12.83 -6.24
N ARG A 145 -3.14 13.50 -7.33
CA ARG A 145 -2.27 13.02 -8.40
C ARG A 145 -0.88 13.62 -8.20
N LEU A 146 0.09 12.78 -7.91
CA LEU A 146 1.50 13.16 -7.89
C LEU A 146 2.05 13.10 -9.31
N PRO A 147 2.66 14.17 -9.84
CA PRO A 147 3.11 14.21 -11.22
C PRO A 147 4.22 13.19 -11.48
N GLN A 148 4.28 12.70 -12.70
CA GLN A 148 5.46 12.03 -13.22
C GLN A 148 6.61 13.04 -13.35
N GLY A 149 7.83 12.65 -12.99
CA GLY A 149 8.99 13.52 -13.19
C GLY A 149 10.13 13.20 -12.26
N ASN A 150 11.02 14.17 -12.11
CA ASN A 150 12.21 14.06 -11.28
C ASN A 150 11.90 14.51 -9.85
N TYR A 151 12.28 13.67 -8.91
CA TYR A 151 12.16 13.91 -7.49
C TYR A 151 13.54 13.92 -6.86
N LEU A 152 13.81 14.91 -6.02
CA LEU A 152 14.94 14.91 -5.14
C LEU A 152 14.58 14.06 -3.91
N CYS A 153 15.34 13.00 -3.69
CA CYS A 153 15.07 11.98 -2.69
C CYS A 153 16.22 11.88 -1.70
N ALA A 154 15.93 11.47 -0.47
CA ALA A 154 16.95 11.03 0.47
C ALA A 154 16.37 9.98 1.41
N ASP A 155 17.14 8.94 1.70
CA ASP A 155 16.82 7.98 2.73
C ASP A 155 17.01 8.63 4.11
N CYS A 156 16.14 8.29 5.05
CA CYS A 156 16.15 8.85 6.39
C CYS A 156 15.63 7.83 7.41
N THR A 157 15.75 8.16 8.68
CA THR A 157 15.12 7.45 9.79
C THR A 157 13.87 8.19 10.25
N GLU A 158 13.11 7.60 11.15
CA GLU A 158 11.97 8.28 11.76
C GLU A 158 12.37 9.58 12.45
N GLU A 159 13.47 9.57 13.20
CA GLU A 159 13.95 10.74 13.93
C GLU A 159 14.45 11.84 12.96
N THR A 160 15.06 11.47 11.84
CA THR A 160 15.68 12.42 10.91
C THR A 160 14.76 12.83 9.77
N ARG A 161 13.62 12.19 9.56
CA ARG A 161 12.74 12.41 8.41
C ARG A 161 12.34 13.87 8.20
N ARG A 162 11.99 14.57 9.28
CA ARG A 162 11.60 15.98 9.21
C ARG A 162 12.77 16.86 8.76
N GLN A 163 13.92 16.74 9.42
CA GLN A 163 15.12 17.49 9.06
C GLN A 163 15.57 17.17 7.63
N THR A 164 15.48 15.90 7.21
CA THR A 164 15.80 15.50 5.85
C THR A 164 14.86 16.15 4.84
N THR A 165 13.55 16.20 5.11
CA THR A 165 12.56 16.84 4.23
C THR A 165 12.83 18.36 4.10
N GLU A 166 13.10 19.03 5.21
CA GLU A 166 13.45 20.46 5.24
C GLU A 166 14.70 20.72 4.39
N ARG A 167 15.75 19.91 4.56
CA ARG A 167 16.99 20.01 3.77
C ARG A 167 16.76 19.77 2.27
N LEU A 168 15.95 18.77 1.89
CA LEU A 168 15.61 18.54 0.48
C LEU A 168 14.86 19.72 -0.12
N THR A 169 13.95 20.33 0.62
CA THR A 169 13.21 21.52 0.19
C THR A 169 14.15 22.71 -0.03
N GLU A 170 15.07 22.94 0.88
CA GLU A 170 16.11 23.99 0.73
C GLU A 170 17.03 23.71 -0.48
N THR A 171 17.45 22.46 -0.67
CA THR A 171 18.27 22.06 -1.83
C THR A 171 17.51 22.26 -3.14
N ALA A 172 16.21 21.90 -3.20
CA ALA A 172 15.37 22.13 -4.36
C ALA A 172 15.30 23.64 -4.71
N GLN A 173 15.18 24.50 -3.71
CA GLN A 173 15.12 25.94 -3.90
C GLN A 173 16.46 26.55 -4.32
N THR A 174 17.56 26.11 -3.70
CA THR A 174 18.89 26.72 -3.90
C THR A 174 19.58 26.21 -5.14
N GLU A 175 19.55 24.90 -5.40
CA GLU A 175 20.28 24.26 -6.50
C GLU A 175 19.42 24.10 -7.75
N TYR A 176 18.16 23.68 -7.58
CA TYR A 176 17.26 23.43 -8.72
C TYR A 176 16.36 24.62 -9.05
N LYS A 177 16.35 25.68 -8.22
CA LYS A 177 15.51 26.90 -8.40
C LYS A 177 14.02 26.60 -8.46
N VAL A 178 13.57 25.56 -7.76
CA VAL A 178 12.18 25.13 -7.67
C VAL A 178 11.69 25.29 -6.24
N THR A 179 10.52 25.90 -6.07
CA THR A 179 9.80 25.87 -4.80
C THR A 179 8.84 24.68 -4.84
N PRO A 180 9.10 23.58 -4.11
CA PRO A 180 8.22 22.42 -4.15
C PRO A 180 6.82 22.77 -3.63
N GLY A 181 5.77 22.37 -4.36
CA GLY A 181 4.38 22.55 -3.92
C GLY A 181 3.97 21.54 -2.83
N PHE A 182 4.74 20.48 -2.68
CA PHE A 182 4.53 19.44 -1.67
C PHE A 182 5.83 18.69 -1.36
N ALA A 183 5.83 18.01 -0.23
CA ALA A 183 6.86 17.05 0.16
C ALA A 183 6.21 15.74 0.65
N LEU A 184 6.92 14.64 0.45
CA LEU A 184 6.50 13.31 0.86
C LEU A 184 7.50 12.72 1.84
N GLN A 185 6.99 12.06 2.87
CA GLN A 185 7.77 11.21 3.76
C GLN A 185 7.20 9.80 3.63
N LEU A 186 7.81 8.99 2.79
CA LEU A 186 7.37 7.64 2.48
C LEU A 186 7.84 6.64 3.53
N VAL A 187 6.97 5.69 3.82
CA VAL A 187 7.25 4.53 4.68
C VAL A 187 6.84 3.28 3.94
N VAL A 188 7.72 2.30 3.87
CA VAL A 188 7.37 0.96 3.39
C VAL A 188 6.77 0.18 4.54
N VAL A 189 5.46 0.00 4.53
CA VAL A 189 4.71 -0.62 5.64
C VAL A 189 4.92 -2.12 5.73
N SER A 190 5.23 -2.78 4.62
CA SER A 190 5.49 -4.23 4.56
C SER A 190 6.93 -4.64 4.89
N GLY A 191 7.75 -3.71 5.37
CA GLY A 191 9.14 -3.98 5.75
C GLY A 191 9.23 -5.06 6.83
N ILE A 192 9.79 -6.23 6.48
CA ILE A 192 9.89 -7.37 7.42
C ILE A 192 11.04 -7.17 8.40
N LEU A 193 12.12 -6.47 7.98
CA LEU A 193 13.35 -6.38 8.74
C LEU A 193 13.62 -4.99 9.31
N GLN A 194 13.24 -3.93 8.61
CA GLN A 194 13.50 -2.56 9.04
C GLN A 194 12.58 -1.60 8.27
N TRP A 195 12.09 -0.59 8.98
CA TRP A 195 11.33 0.49 8.36
C TRP A 195 12.30 1.38 7.59
N ASN A 196 12.10 1.44 6.27
CA ASN A 196 12.85 2.36 5.43
C ASN A 196 11.99 3.59 5.20
N TYR A 197 12.52 4.74 5.56
CA TYR A 197 11.93 6.04 5.30
C TYR A 197 12.66 6.70 4.14
N GLN A 198 11.90 7.31 3.25
CA GLN A 198 12.44 8.12 2.17
C GLN A 198 11.68 9.45 2.12
N ALA A 199 12.41 10.55 2.15
CA ALA A 199 11.86 11.87 1.87
C ALA A 199 11.97 12.15 0.36
N GLU A 200 10.93 12.75 -0.21
CA GLU A 200 10.86 13.10 -1.64
C GLU A 200 10.28 14.50 -1.82
N VAL A 201 10.86 15.28 -2.68
CA VAL A 201 10.33 16.56 -3.16
C VAL A 201 10.37 16.61 -4.67
N PHE A 202 9.30 17.08 -5.32
CA PHE A 202 9.21 17.19 -6.77
C PHE A 202 10.04 18.39 -7.27
N ILE A 203 10.85 18.19 -8.31
CA ILE A 203 11.74 19.23 -8.83
C ILE A 203 11.52 19.56 -10.32
N SER A 204 11.07 18.62 -11.14
CA SER A 204 10.74 18.88 -12.56
C SER A 204 10.02 17.70 -13.20
N GLU A 205 9.34 17.96 -14.31
CA GLU A 205 8.80 16.91 -15.21
C GLU A 205 9.89 16.14 -15.98
#